data_0294a761280807d851a5bbdf0c5a59d3
#
_entry.id   0294a761280807d851a5bbdf0c5a59d3
#
_cell.length_a   1.000
_cell.length_b   1.000
_cell.length_c   1.000
_cell.angle_alpha   90.00
_cell.angle_beta   90.00
_cell.angle_gamma   90.00
#
_symmetry.space_group_name_H-M   'P 1'
#
loop_
_entity.id
_entity.type
_entity.pdbx_description
1 polymer ?
#
loop_
_entity_poly.entity_id
_entity_poly.type
_entity_poly.pdbx_seq_one_letter_code
_entity_poly.pdbx_strand_id
1 'polypeptide(L)'
;CSFGVAVCMADTASNIVSNVEFAKKNIHYNNSTLFKRFEWIKRNRENENLNSFNINLKSYNPILASLTNKLQASLDNNSSKIKSSTWSFWSTGDVSMGRRDATITDKPKKIHTSGLTFGADKKLGDDKFAGFALRYAQNDSSVINTNQSSDMESLTLNFYGTIPKNETNYVNMILGYSLLRIDQKYLGKKTGNRNGHQLFTSANFRSKNKSGKFNFSPSGKFSYGI
;
A
#
# COMPACT_ATOMS: atom_id res chain seq x y z
N CYS A 1 -29.91 7.96 -18.26
CA CYS A 1 -28.98 7.36 -19.23
C CYS A 1 -29.59 7.41 -20.63
N SER A 2 -29.14 8.35 -21.47
CA SER A 2 -29.60 8.47 -22.86
C SER A 2 -28.59 7.98 -23.92
N PHE A 3 -27.45 7.46 -23.49
CA PHE A 3 -26.40 7.00 -24.40
C PHE A 3 -26.04 5.53 -24.15
N GLY A 4 -26.59 4.64 -24.98
CA GLY A 4 -26.19 3.24 -25.11
C GLY A 4 -26.57 2.33 -23.93
N VAL A 5 -27.42 1.35 -24.20
CA VAL A 5 -27.97 0.40 -23.22
C VAL A 5 -26.87 -0.36 -22.43
N ALA A 6 -25.70 -0.59 -23.05
CA ALA A 6 -24.61 -1.35 -22.42
C ALA A 6 -23.90 -0.62 -21.26
N VAL A 7 -23.84 0.72 -21.29
CA VAL A 7 -23.15 1.52 -20.25
C VAL A 7 -24.01 1.71 -19.01
N CYS A 8 -25.31 1.58 -19.15
CA CYS A 8 -26.28 1.76 -18.06
C CYS A 8 -26.68 0.47 -17.35
N MET A 9 -26.11 -0.66 -17.72
CA MET A 9 -26.31 -1.89 -16.97
C MET A 9 -25.61 -1.79 -15.61
N ALA A 10 -26.33 -2.09 -14.53
CA ALA A 10 -25.79 -2.07 -13.16
C ALA A 10 -24.48 -2.85 -13.02
N ASP A 11 -24.30 -3.91 -13.80
CA ASP A 11 -23.10 -4.75 -13.78
C ASP A 11 -21.89 -4.05 -14.42
N THR A 12 -22.08 -3.25 -15.48
CA THR A 12 -21.00 -2.47 -16.11
C THR A 12 -20.60 -1.29 -15.24
N ALA A 13 -21.57 -0.58 -14.67
CA ALA A 13 -21.31 0.51 -13.72
C ALA A 13 -20.57 -0.01 -12.47
N SER A 14 -20.98 -1.16 -11.93
CA SER A 14 -20.37 -1.81 -10.78
C SER A 14 -18.90 -2.18 -11.05
N ASN A 15 -18.55 -2.62 -12.25
CA ASN A 15 -17.17 -2.94 -12.64
C ASN A 15 -16.28 -1.68 -12.73
N ILE A 16 -16.80 -0.59 -13.30
CA ILE A 16 -16.05 0.69 -13.38
C ILE A 16 -15.80 1.24 -11.98
N VAL A 17 -16.83 1.25 -11.14
CA VAL A 17 -16.71 1.69 -9.74
C VAL A 17 -15.70 0.85 -8.99
N SER A 18 -15.69 -0.47 -9.20
CA SER A 18 -14.71 -1.37 -8.56
C SER A 18 -13.27 -1.03 -8.96
N ASN A 19 -13.01 -0.74 -10.23
CA ASN A 19 -11.68 -0.41 -10.72
C ASN A 19 -11.15 0.90 -10.09
N VAL A 20 -12.00 1.92 -10.00
CA VAL A 20 -11.66 3.19 -9.34
C VAL A 20 -11.40 2.98 -7.84
N GLU A 21 -12.20 2.16 -7.18
CA GLU A 21 -12.00 1.82 -5.78
C GLU A 21 -10.70 1.07 -5.54
N PHE A 22 -10.35 0.12 -6.41
CA PHE A 22 -9.06 -0.57 -6.33
C PHE A 22 -7.90 0.40 -6.45
N ALA A 23 -7.95 1.31 -7.43
CA ALA A 23 -6.92 2.32 -7.59
C ALA A 23 -6.77 3.20 -6.33
N LYS A 24 -7.88 3.66 -5.75
CA LYS A 24 -7.87 4.42 -4.48
C LYS A 24 -7.32 3.60 -3.32
N LYS A 25 -7.74 2.34 -3.18
CA LYS A 25 -7.24 1.44 -2.12
C LYS A 25 -5.76 1.14 -2.28
N ASN A 26 -5.27 0.97 -3.51
CA ASN A 26 -3.84 0.77 -3.76
C ASN A 26 -3.01 1.94 -3.22
N ILE A 27 -3.39 3.19 -3.50
CA ILE A 27 -2.76 4.39 -2.92
C ILE A 27 -2.87 4.36 -1.39
N HIS A 28 -4.05 4.06 -0.85
CA HIS A 28 -4.27 4.05 0.60
C HIS A 28 -3.35 3.05 1.31
N TYR A 29 -3.24 1.82 0.82
CA TYR A 29 -2.39 0.79 1.43
C TYR A 29 -0.90 1.11 1.28
N ASN A 30 -0.46 1.62 0.12
CA ASN A 30 0.91 2.09 -0.08
C ASN A 30 1.25 3.19 0.94
N ASN A 31 0.41 4.20 1.05
CA ASN A 31 0.59 5.30 2.00
C ASN A 31 0.58 4.80 3.45
N SER A 32 -0.37 3.94 3.82
CA SER A 32 -0.46 3.39 5.18
C SER A 32 0.82 2.64 5.56
N THR A 33 1.33 1.80 4.68
CA THR A 33 2.55 1.02 4.88
C THR A 33 3.76 1.94 5.08
N LEU A 34 3.94 2.94 4.21
CA LEU A 34 5.07 3.86 4.28
C LEU A 34 4.96 4.81 5.49
N PHE A 35 3.76 5.31 5.82
CA PHE A 35 3.58 6.12 7.02
C PHE A 35 3.86 5.33 8.30
N LYS A 36 3.55 4.03 8.36
CA LYS A 36 3.96 3.16 9.47
C LYS A 36 5.49 3.03 9.54
N ARG A 37 6.18 2.94 8.39
CA ARG A 37 7.65 2.92 8.33
C ARG A 37 8.24 4.23 8.87
N PHE A 38 7.70 5.38 8.49
CA PHE A 38 8.11 6.69 9.04
C PHE A 38 7.99 6.74 10.58
N GLU A 39 6.87 6.28 11.11
CA GLU A 39 6.65 6.25 12.56
C GLU A 39 7.61 5.27 13.26
N TRP A 40 7.92 4.15 12.60
CA TRP A 40 8.85 3.18 13.14
C TRP A 40 10.28 3.73 13.19
N ILE A 41 10.77 4.33 12.10
CA ILE A 41 12.09 4.98 12.04
C ILE A 41 12.21 6.03 13.14
N LYS A 42 11.18 6.84 13.31
CA LYS A 42 11.18 7.91 14.30
C LYS A 42 11.27 7.39 15.75
N ARG A 43 10.59 6.28 16.05
CA ARG A 43 10.67 5.66 17.38
C ARG A 43 12.02 5.00 17.64
N ASN A 44 12.70 4.58 16.59
CA ASN A 44 13.97 3.87 16.64
C ASN A 44 15.15 4.73 16.13
N ARG A 45 15.01 6.05 16.14
CA ARG A 45 15.99 6.96 15.54
C ARG A 45 17.39 6.88 16.16
N GLU A 46 17.48 6.49 17.42
CA GLU A 46 18.72 6.34 18.17
C GLU A 46 19.45 5.03 17.83
N ASN A 47 18.77 4.09 17.17
CA ASN A 47 19.40 2.85 16.76
C ASN A 47 20.30 3.07 15.55
N GLU A 48 21.49 2.52 15.59
CA GLU A 48 22.42 2.52 14.44
C GLU A 48 21.86 1.72 13.27
N ASN A 49 21.14 0.63 13.57
CA ASN A 49 20.56 -0.26 12.60
C ASN A 49 19.02 -0.15 12.62
N LEU A 50 18.44 0.31 11.52
CA LEU A 50 17.00 0.44 11.30
C LEU A 50 16.43 -0.71 10.47
N ASN A 51 17.08 -1.87 10.40
CA ASN A 51 16.53 -3.06 9.75
C ASN A 51 15.27 -3.53 10.47
N SER A 52 14.25 -3.87 9.71
CA SER A 52 12.97 -4.34 10.25
C SER A 52 12.32 -5.32 9.27
N PHE A 53 12.30 -6.59 9.65
CA PHE A 53 11.71 -7.63 8.84
C PHE A 53 10.47 -8.17 9.58
N ASN A 54 9.31 -7.88 9.04
CA ASN A 54 8.03 -8.38 9.55
C ASN A 54 7.25 -9.02 8.39
N ILE A 55 7.57 -10.27 8.10
CA ILE A 55 6.94 -11.05 7.05
C ILE A 55 6.14 -12.18 7.69
N ASN A 56 5.08 -11.85 8.38
CA ASN A 56 4.16 -12.87 8.89
C ASN A 56 2.87 -12.85 8.05
N LEU A 57 2.99 -13.32 6.81
CA LEU A 57 1.91 -13.29 5.83
C LEU A 57 1.37 -14.71 5.62
N LYS A 58 0.27 -15.04 6.28
CA LYS A 58 -0.54 -16.19 5.90
C LYS A 58 -1.39 -15.77 4.69
N SER A 59 -0.82 -15.85 3.50
CA SER A 59 -1.52 -15.53 2.25
C SER A 59 -1.96 -16.80 1.55
N TYR A 60 -3.20 -16.82 1.08
CA TYR A 60 -3.71 -17.87 0.17
C TYR A 60 -3.12 -17.74 -1.24
N ASN A 61 -2.42 -16.64 -1.54
CA ASN A 61 -1.77 -16.44 -2.83
C ASN A 61 -0.42 -17.16 -2.86
N PRO A 62 -0.22 -18.13 -3.78
CA PRO A 62 1.02 -18.92 -3.87
C PRO A 62 2.24 -18.06 -4.22
N ILE A 63 2.07 -16.98 -4.98
CA ILE A 63 3.15 -16.05 -5.34
C ILE A 63 3.65 -15.32 -4.09
N LEU A 64 2.74 -14.74 -3.30
CA LEU A 64 3.08 -14.05 -2.05
C LEU A 64 3.70 -15.01 -1.03
N ALA A 65 3.15 -16.21 -0.89
CA ALA A 65 3.71 -17.23 -0.01
C ALA A 65 5.14 -17.63 -0.43
N SER A 66 5.37 -17.86 -1.73
CA SER A 66 6.68 -18.19 -2.27
C SER A 66 7.71 -17.07 -2.08
N LEU A 67 7.32 -15.82 -2.34
CA LEU A 67 8.17 -14.64 -2.12
C LEU A 67 8.54 -14.50 -0.63
N THR A 68 7.57 -14.65 0.26
CA THR A 68 7.78 -14.59 1.71
C THR A 68 8.81 -15.63 2.17
N ASN A 69 8.65 -16.88 1.75
CA ASN A 69 9.56 -17.97 2.13
C ASN A 69 10.99 -17.77 1.58
N LYS A 70 11.13 -17.38 0.31
CA LYS A 70 12.45 -17.11 -0.30
C LYS A 70 13.17 -15.96 0.38
N LEU A 71 12.45 -14.92 0.76
CA LEU A 71 13.03 -13.76 1.44
C LEU A 71 13.44 -14.07 2.87
N GLN A 72 12.61 -14.80 3.61
CA GLN A 72 12.98 -15.26 4.95
C GLN A 72 14.30 -16.05 4.89
N ALA A 73 14.41 -17.02 3.98
CA ALA A 73 15.63 -17.80 3.80
C ALA A 73 16.84 -16.94 3.40
N SER A 74 16.65 -15.92 2.55
CA SER A 74 17.73 -15.00 2.17
C SER A 74 18.19 -14.11 3.32
N LEU A 75 17.28 -13.67 4.19
CA LEU A 75 17.59 -12.88 5.36
C LEU A 75 18.36 -13.68 6.40
N ASP A 76 17.97 -14.92 6.64
CA ASP A 76 18.64 -15.81 7.58
C ASP A 76 20.08 -16.10 7.13
N ASN A 77 20.32 -16.28 5.82
CA ASN A 77 21.65 -16.55 5.26
C ASN A 77 22.58 -15.31 5.18
N ASN A 78 22.04 -14.10 5.11
CA ASN A 78 22.80 -12.87 4.91
C ASN A 78 22.74 -11.88 6.08
N SER A 79 22.29 -12.32 7.24
CA SER A 79 22.04 -11.44 8.38
C SER A 79 23.26 -10.62 8.85
N SER A 80 24.46 -11.18 8.77
CA SER A 80 25.71 -10.49 9.15
C SER A 80 26.10 -9.36 8.18
N LYS A 81 25.95 -9.57 6.86
CA LYS A 81 26.25 -8.56 5.84
C LYS A 81 25.24 -7.40 5.88
N ILE A 82 23.98 -7.71 6.17
CA ILE A 82 22.91 -6.71 6.24
C ILE A 82 23.11 -5.80 7.45
N LYS A 83 23.63 -6.30 8.56
CA LYS A 83 23.89 -5.51 9.77
C LYS A 83 24.97 -4.44 9.62
N SER A 84 25.94 -4.63 8.70
CA SER A 84 27.04 -3.68 8.47
C SER A 84 26.75 -2.63 7.38
N SER A 85 25.59 -2.66 6.77
CA SER A 85 25.21 -1.73 5.69
C SER A 85 24.79 -0.37 6.22
N THR A 86 25.18 0.70 5.53
CA THR A 86 24.65 2.06 5.74
C THR A 86 23.19 2.20 5.31
N TRP A 87 22.65 1.27 4.54
CA TRP A 87 21.27 1.13 4.19
C TRP A 87 20.54 0.22 5.16
N SER A 88 19.38 0.64 5.57
CA SER A 88 18.48 -0.16 6.39
C SER A 88 17.41 -0.82 5.51
N PHE A 89 17.31 -2.13 5.59
CA PHE A 89 16.35 -2.90 4.83
C PHE A 89 15.14 -3.25 5.70
N TRP A 90 13.97 -3.28 5.08
CA TRP A 90 12.76 -3.64 5.78
C TRP A 90 11.76 -4.34 4.87
N SER A 91 10.87 -5.09 5.49
CA SER A 91 9.75 -5.72 4.83
C SER A 91 8.51 -5.71 5.72
N THR A 92 7.36 -5.69 5.11
CA THR A 92 6.08 -5.83 5.81
C THR A 92 5.03 -6.44 4.91
N GLY A 93 4.17 -7.27 5.51
CA GLY A 93 2.99 -7.81 4.86
C GLY A 93 1.73 -7.22 5.46
N ASP A 94 0.68 -7.13 4.66
CA ASP A 94 -0.64 -6.72 5.09
C ASP A 94 -1.73 -7.58 4.46
N VAL A 95 -2.76 -7.85 5.24
CA VAL A 95 -3.98 -8.50 4.81
C VAL A 95 -5.16 -7.67 5.31
N SER A 96 -6.12 -7.46 4.45
CA SER A 96 -7.37 -6.77 4.78
C SER A 96 -8.54 -7.54 4.20
N MET A 97 -9.56 -7.73 5.00
CA MET A 97 -10.84 -8.32 4.57
C MET A 97 -11.93 -7.30 4.85
N GLY A 98 -12.82 -7.11 3.90
CA GLY A 98 -13.92 -6.18 4.02
C GLY A 98 -15.16 -6.67 3.29
N ARG A 99 -16.29 -6.15 3.73
CA ARG A 99 -17.58 -6.25 3.04
C ARG A 99 -18.07 -4.85 2.76
N ARG A 100 -18.58 -4.64 1.57
CA ARG A 100 -19.32 -3.44 1.20
C ARG A 100 -20.77 -3.80 1.02
N ASP A 101 -21.66 -3.04 1.62
CA ASP A 101 -23.09 -3.23 1.47
C ASP A 101 -23.60 -2.65 0.13
N ALA A 102 -24.78 -3.06 -0.26
CA ALA A 102 -25.43 -2.57 -1.47
C ALA A 102 -25.67 -1.06 -1.40
N THR A 103 -25.52 -0.39 -2.53
CA THR A 103 -25.96 0.99 -2.74
C THR A 103 -27.00 1.03 -3.86
N ILE A 104 -27.56 2.20 -4.15
CA ILE A 104 -28.53 2.36 -5.27
C ILE A 104 -27.90 1.94 -6.61
N THR A 105 -26.59 2.09 -6.76
CA THR A 105 -25.87 1.86 -8.03
C THR A 105 -24.91 0.68 -7.99
N ASP A 106 -24.72 0.03 -6.83
CA ASP A 106 -23.71 -1.03 -6.67
C ASP A 106 -24.24 -2.18 -5.81
N LYS A 107 -23.93 -3.42 -6.22
CA LYS A 107 -24.28 -4.64 -5.48
C LYS A 107 -23.33 -4.87 -4.31
N PRO A 108 -23.74 -5.61 -3.26
CA PRO A 108 -22.88 -5.88 -2.12
C PRO A 108 -21.68 -6.74 -2.54
N LYS A 109 -20.50 -6.45 -2.00
CA LYS A 109 -19.22 -7.08 -2.38
C LYS A 109 -18.44 -7.53 -1.17
N LYS A 110 -17.76 -8.67 -1.31
CA LYS A 110 -16.66 -9.08 -0.42
C LYS A 110 -15.34 -8.68 -1.08
N ILE A 111 -14.43 -8.11 -0.30
CA ILE A 111 -13.15 -7.64 -0.79
C ILE A 111 -12.07 -8.24 0.11
N HIS A 112 -11.10 -8.87 -0.50
CA HIS A 112 -9.90 -9.38 0.15
C HIS A 112 -8.68 -8.72 -0.48
N THR A 113 -7.82 -8.15 0.35
CA THR A 113 -6.57 -7.52 -0.09
C THR A 113 -5.41 -8.15 0.65
N SER A 114 -4.38 -8.54 -0.06
CA SER A 114 -3.10 -8.96 0.51
C SER A 114 -1.95 -8.26 -0.19
N GLY A 115 -0.93 -7.88 0.56
CA GLY A 115 0.21 -7.16 0.00
C GLY A 115 1.49 -7.45 0.74
N LEU A 116 2.61 -7.35 0.01
CA LEU A 116 3.95 -7.52 0.51
C LEU A 116 4.80 -6.35 0.02
N THR A 117 5.49 -5.70 0.95
CA THR A 117 6.32 -4.53 0.67
C THR A 117 7.75 -4.78 1.15
N PHE A 118 8.72 -4.45 0.32
CA PHE A 118 10.13 -4.42 0.63
C PHE A 118 10.65 -3.03 0.42
N GLY A 119 11.49 -2.57 1.31
CA GLY A 119 12.08 -1.25 1.18
C GLY A 119 13.49 -1.21 1.70
N ALA A 120 14.19 -0.18 1.26
CA ALA A 120 15.47 0.22 1.77
C ALA A 120 15.46 1.72 2.02
N ASP A 121 16.00 2.13 3.15
CA ASP A 121 16.15 3.53 3.50
C ASP A 121 17.52 3.83 4.11
N LYS A 122 17.93 5.08 4.04
CA LYS A 122 19.19 5.56 4.56
C LYS A 122 18.97 6.85 5.35
N LYS A 123 19.61 6.95 6.50
CA LYS A 123 19.72 8.22 7.23
C LYS A 123 20.65 9.17 6.45
N LEU A 124 20.19 10.40 6.22
CA LEU A 124 20.90 11.46 5.53
C LEU A 124 21.37 12.56 6.49
N GLY A 125 21.15 12.38 7.78
CA GLY A 125 21.45 13.31 8.86
C GLY A 125 20.43 13.18 9.99
N ASP A 126 20.48 14.08 10.95
CA ASP A 126 19.55 14.10 12.07
C ASP A 126 18.13 14.31 11.56
N ASP A 127 17.25 13.35 11.87
CA ASP A 127 15.83 13.33 11.47
C ASP A 127 15.56 13.38 9.95
N LYS A 128 16.60 13.29 9.09
CA LYS A 128 16.47 13.21 7.62
C LYS A 128 16.69 11.78 7.17
N PHE A 129 15.81 11.27 6.36
CA PHE A 129 16.04 10.00 5.66
C PHE A 129 15.32 9.97 4.33
N ALA A 130 15.82 9.15 3.43
CA ALA A 130 15.18 8.86 2.16
C ALA A 130 15.29 7.37 1.86
N GLY A 131 14.36 6.86 1.09
CA GLY A 131 14.31 5.45 0.74
C GLY A 131 13.42 5.18 -0.46
N PHE A 132 13.42 3.92 -0.83
CA PHE A 132 12.52 3.38 -1.85
C PHE A 132 11.91 2.08 -1.36
N ALA A 133 10.75 1.73 -1.92
CA ALA A 133 10.06 0.49 -1.60
C ALA A 133 9.34 -0.06 -2.82
N LEU A 134 9.37 -1.38 -2.96
CA LEU A 134 8.62 -2.13 -3.94
C LEU A 134 7.49 -2.87 -3.21
N ARG A 135 6.26 -2.71 -3.70
CA ARG A 135 5.08 -3.40 -3.18
C ARG A 135 4.43 -4.22 -4.27
N TYR A 136 4.19 -5.50 -4.00
CA TYR A 136 3.26 -6.32 -4.76
C TYR A 136 2.00 -6.53 -3.93
N ALA A 137 0.82 -6.32 -4.53
CA ALA A 137 -0.45 -6.56 -3.86
C ALA A 137 -1.46 -7.18 -4.80
N GLN A 138 -2.38 -7.94 -4.20
CA GLN A 138 -3.52 -8.54 -4.86
C GLN A 138 -4.79 -8.15 -4.12
N ASN A 139 -5.81 -7.81 -4.90
CA ASN A 139 -7.16 -7.54 -4.46
C ASN A 139 -8.12 -8.46 -5.17
N ASP A 140 -8.89 -9.22 -4.41
CA ASP A 140 -9.96 -10.07 -4.91
C ASP A 140 -11.29 -9.48 -4.47
N SER A 141 -12.18 -9.24 -5.41
CA SER A 141 -13.53 -8.76 -5.14
C SER A 141 -14.55 -9.69 -5.75
N SER A 142 -15.50 -10.16 -4.94
CA SER A 142 -16.62 -10.97 -5.40
C SER A 142 -17.94 -10.27 -5.08
N VAL A 143 -18.82 -10.19 -6.09
CA VAL A 143 -20.15 -9.62 -5.94
C VAL A 143 -21.07 -10.69 -5.34
N ILE A 144 -21.70 -10.36 -4.19
CA ILE A 144 -22.53 -11.30 -3.44
C ILE A 144 -23.79 -11.61 -4.25
N ASN A 145 -24.22 -12.88 -4.24
CA ASN A 145 -25.36 -13.40 -4.98
C ASN A 145 -25.24 -13.26 -6.51
N THR A 146 -24.00 -13.23 -7.02
CA THR A 146 -23.72 -13.29 -8.46
C THR A 146 -22.50 -14.15 -8.69
N ASN A 147 -22.27 -14.54 -9.94
CA ASN A 147 -21.07 -15.27 -10.34
C ASN A 147 -19.97 -14.33 -10.88
N GLN A 148 -19.99 -13.07 -10.46
CA GLN A 148 -19.03 -12.05 -10.89
C GLN A 148 -17.94 -11.87 -9.83
N SER A 149 -16.69 -11.86 -10.29
CA SER A 149 -15.53 -11.48 -9.50
C SER A 149 -14.55 -10.64 -10.31
N SER A 150 -13.74 -9.90 -9.60
CA SER A 150 -12.66 -9.10 -10.18
C SER A 150 -11.41 -9.28 -9.34
N ASP A 151 -10.33 -9.68 -9.98
CA ASP A 151 -9.03 -9.81 -9.37
C ASP A 151 -8.15 -8.68 -9.88
N MET A 152 -7.46 -7.98 -8.98
CA MET A 152 -6.50 -6.95 -9.35
C MET A 152 -5.15 -7.27 -8.74
N GLU A 153 -4.13 -7.27 -9.58
CA GLU A 153 -2.72 -7.29 -9.19
C GLU A 153 -2.12 -5.90 -9.34
N SER A 154 -1.25 -5.52 -8.43
CA SER A 154 -0.50 -4.28 -8.52
C SER A 154 0.96 -4.46 -8.15
N LEU A 155 1.84 -3.84 -8.94
CA LEU A 155 3.25 -3.69 -8.62
C LEU A 155 3.54 -2.21 -8.50
N THR A 156 3.97 -1.76 -7.33
CA THR A 156 4.17 -0.34 -7.03
C THR A 156 5.59 -0.07 -6.60
N LEU A 157 6.26 0.88 -7.27
CA LEU A 157 7.53 1.45 -6.84
C LEU A 157 7.24 2.77 -6.12
N ASN A 158 7.81 2.92 -4.92
CA ASN A 158 7.65 4.11 -4.11
C ASN A 158 9.03 4.71 -3.80
N PHE A 159 9.11 6.04 -3.86
CA PHE A 159 10.18 6.84 -3.28
C PHE A 159 9.61 7.61 -2.09
N TYR A 160 10.34 7.67 -1.00
CA TYR A 160 9.84 8.31 0.21
C TYR A 160 10.96 8.96 1.02
N GLY A 161 10.60 9.93 1.83
CA GLY A 161 11.56 10.59 2.69
C GLY A 161 10.91 11.54 3.69
N THR A 162 11.72 11.96 4.66
CA THR A 162 11.36 12.97 5.66
C THR A 162 12.24 14.19 5.51
N ILE A 163 11.59 15.35 5.50
CA ILE A 163 12.23 16.67 5.48
C ILE A 163 11.87 17.36 6.81
N PRO A 164 12.78 17.48 7.76
CA PRO A 164 12.58 18.29 8.95
C PRO A 164 12.55 19.76 8.55
N LYS A 165 11.57 20.51 9.05
CA LYS A 165 11.51 21.96 8.89
C LYS A 165 12.20 22.66 10.06
N ASN A 166 12.06 22.09 11.27
CA ASN A 166 12.74 22.45 12.51
C ASN A 166 12.64 21.25 13.47
N GLU A 167 13.15 21.37 14.69
CA GLU A 167 13.19 20.29 15.70
C GLU A 167 11.79 19.71 16.02
N THR A 168 10.74 20.50 15.84
CA THR A 168 9.36 20.11 16.19
C THR A 168 8.49 19.75 14.97
N ASN A 169 8.84 20.28 13.79
CA ASN A 169 8.01 20.17 12.59
C ASN A 169 8.72 19.40 11.49
N TYR A 170 8.02 18.50 10.84
CA TYR A 170 8.55 17.72 9.71
C TYR A 170 7.47 17.38 8.69
N VAL A 171 7.91 17.11 7.48
CA VAL A 171 7.09 16.68 6.36
C VAL A 171 7.59 15.33 5.88
N ASN A 172 6.71 14.35 5.88
CA ASN A 172 6.95 13.07 5.22
C ASN A 172 6.34 13.13 3.82
N MET A 173 7.11 12.72 2.82
CA MET A 173 6.69 12.72 1.41
C MET A 173 6.78 11.32 0.82
N ILE A 174 5.85 11.00 -0.05
CA ILE A 174 5.79 9.75 -0.81
C ILE A 174 5.49 10.11 -2.26
N LEU A 175 6.23 9.50 -3.18
CA LEU A 175 5.94 9.48 -4.61
C LEU A 175 5.88 8.02 -5.04
N GLY A 176 4.78 7.61 -5.65
CA GLY A 176 4.59 6.22 -6.06
C GLY A 176 4.10 6.09 -7.50
N TYR A 177 4.58 5.03 -8.17
CA TYR A 177 4.14 4.63 -9.49
C TYR A 177 3.73 3.16 -9.46
N SER A 178 2.52 2.87 -9.93
CA SER A 178 1.95 1.51 -9.92
C SER A 178 1.60 1.05 -11.32
N LEU A 179 1.91 -0.21 -11.57
CA LEU A 179 1.37 -1.01 -12.67
C LEU A 179 0.20 -1.80 -12.12
N LEU A 180 -0.95 -1.69 -12.76
CA LEU A 180 -2.20 -2.33 -12.35
C LEU A 180 -2.63 -3.30 -13.45
N ARG A 181 -3.02 -4.50 -13.05
CA ARG A 181 -3.66 -5.50 -13.92
C ARG A 181 -4.96 -5.93 -13.27
N ILE A 182 -6.05 -5.85 -14.01
CA ILE A 182 -7.38 -6.16 -13.53
C ILE A 182 -7.99 -7.23 -14.44
N ASP A 183 -8.30 -8.38 -13.87
CA ASP A 183 -8.98 -9.49 -14.52
C ASP A 183 -10.43 -9.58 -14.02
N GLN A 184 -11.37 -9.51 -14.95
CA GLN A 184 -12.80 -9.69 -14.66
C GLN A 184 -13.20 -11.11 -15.00
N LYS A 185 -13.98 -11.74 -14.12
CA LYS A 185 -14.45 -13.12 -14.26
C LYS A 185 -15.96 -13.19 -14.13
N TYR A 186 -16.58 -14.01 -14.95
CA TYR A 186 -17.98 -14.39 -14.86
C TYR A 186 -18.09 -15.92 -14.93
N LEU A 187 -18.81 -16.54 -13.98
CA LEU A 187 -18.89 -18.01 -13.84
C LEU A 187 -17.49 -18.68 -13.79
N GLY A 188 -16.50 -18.02 -13.15
CA GLY A 188 -15.12 -18.52 -13.07
C GLY A 188 -14.29 -18.36 -14.36
N LYS A 189 -14.91 -17.95 -15.46
CA LYS A 189 -14.21 -17.70 -16.73
C LYS A 189 -13.81 -16.22 -16.85
N LYS A 190 -12.58 -15.96 -17.33
CA LYS A 190 -12.09 -14.62 -17.59
C LYS A 190 -12.88 -14.01 -18.75
N THR A 191 -13.53 -12.88 -18.48
CA THR A 191 -14.38 -12.16 -19.46
C THR A 191 -13.76 -10.83 -19.89
N GLY A 192 -12.78 -10.33 -19.16
CA GLY A 192 -12.08 -9.09 -19.50
C GLY A 192 -10.74 -8.98 -18.79
N ASN A 193 -9.83 -8.25 -19.42
CA ASN A 193 -8.52 -7.88 -18.87
C ASN A 193 -8.29 -6.39 -19.13
N ARG A 194 -7.78 -5.69 -18.11
CA ARG A 194 -7.40 -4.27 -18.25
C ARG A 194 -6.06 -4.06 -17.54
N ASN A 195 -5.20 -3.32 -18.22
CA ASN A 195 -3.97 -2.83 -17.64
C ASN A 195 -4.10 -1.33 -17.38
N GLY A 196 -3.51 -0.85 -16.30
CA GLY A 196 -3.53 0.55 -15.93
C GLY A 196 -2.19 0.98 -15.33
N HIS A 197 -2.00 2.28 -15.34
CA HIS A 197 -0.87 2.93 -14.68
C HIS A 197 -1.44 3.93 -13.68
N GLN A 198 -0.75 4.10 -12.56
CA GLN A 198 -1.15 5.05 -11.53
C GLN A 198 0.07 5.78 -11.01
N LEU A 199 0.04 7.08 -11.06
CA LEU A 199 1.03 7.94 -10.40
C LEU A 199 0.36 8.61 -9.20
N PHE A 200 1.02 8.61 -8.06
CA PHE A 200 0.49 9.28 -6.88
C PHE A 200 1.58 9.94 -6.04
N THR A 201 1.19 10.97 -5.34
CA THR A 201 2.02 11.65 -4.34
C THR A 201 1.23 11.82 -3.05
N SER A 202 1.94 11.80 -1.94
CA SER A 202 1.35 12.02 -0.62
C SER A 202 2.30 12.80 0.27
N ALA A 203 1.75 13.69 1.05
CA ALA A 203 2.48 14.45 2.05
C ALA A 203 1.77 14.36 3.41
N ASN A 204 2.54 14.23 4.47
CA ASN A 204 2.06 14.26 5.85
C ASN A 204 2.86 15.29 6.63
N PHE A 205 2.19 16.36 7.01
CA PHE A 205 2.72 17.38 7.91
C PHE A 205 2.44 16.96 9.34
N ARG A 206 3.42 17.08 10.21
CA ARG A 206 3.25 16.88 11.63
C ARG A 206 4.05 17.91 12.42
N SER A 207 3.42 18.46 13.46
CA SER A 207 4.05 19.31 14.44
C SER A 207 4.02 18.64 15.80
N LYS A 208 5.08 18.79 16.59
CA LYS A 208 5.13 18.34 17.98
C LYS A 208 5.18 19.56 18.88
N ASN A 209 4.13 19.79 19.64
CA ASN A 209 4.06 20.87 20.61
C ASN A 209 3.93 20.29 22.01
N LYS A 210 4.73 20.80 22.93
CA LYS A 210 4.64 20.46 24.34
C LYS A 210 4.19 21.73 25.10
N SER A 211 3.06 21.60 25.78
CA SER A 211 2.53 22.67 26.64
C SER A 211 2.31 22.11 28.04
N GLY A 212 3.21 22.43 28.95
CA GLY A 212 3.21 21.88 30.30
C GLY A 212 3.30 20.35 30.31
N LYS A 213 2.29 19.71 30.89
CA LYS A 213 2.19 18.23 30.97
C LYS A 213 1.55 17.60 29.71
N PHE A 214 1.05 18.40 28.76
CA PHE A 214 0.36 17.91 27.57
C PHE A 214 1.29 17.90 26.36
N ASN A 215 1.29 16.77 25.63
CA ASN A 215 1.93 16.64 24.32
C ASN A 215 0.84 16.68 23.24
N PHE A 216 0.84 17.71 22.42
CA PHE A 216 -0.10 17.87 21.33
C PHE A 216 0.64 17.75 19.99
N SER A 217 0.19 16.84 19.11
CA SER A 217 0.86 16.60 17.84
C SER A 217 -0.14 16.68 16.68
N PRO A 218 -0.51 17.89 16.23
CA PRO A 218 -1.37 18.06 15.07
C PRO A 218 -0.70 17.47 13.82
N SER A 219 -1.48 16.82 13.00
CA SER A 219 -1.01 16.27 11.72
C SER A 219 -2.06 16.45 10.64
N GLY A 220 -1.61 16.74 9.42
CA GLY A 220 -2.44 16.81 8.22
C GLY A 220 -1.86 15.94 7.13
N LYS A 221 -2.69 15.15 6.45
CA LYS A 221 -2.30 14.30 5.31
C LYS A 221 -3.01 14.78 4.06
N PHE A 222 -2.23 14.87 2.98
CA PHE A 222 -2.73 15.11 1.64
C PHE A 222 -2.26 13.99 0.74
N SER A 223 -3.12 13.53 -0.19
CA SER A 223 -2.76 12.55 -1.21
C SER A 223 -3.45 12.91 -2.51
N TYR A 224 -2.71 12.82 -3.61
CA TYR A 224 -3.20 13.03 -4.96
C TYR A 224 -2.73 11.88 -5.84
N GLY A 225 -3.58 11.42 -6.76
CA GLY A 225 -3.24 10.36 -7.70
C GLY A 225 -4.04 10.47 -8.99
N ILE A 226 -3.42 10.05 -10.08
CA ILE A 226 -3.98 9.96 -11.43
C ILE A 226 -3.76 8.57 -12.00
#